data_b6d783b1224768639ae6f11a31dc9297
#
_entry.id   b6d783b1224768639ae6f11a31dc9297
#
_cell.length_a   1.000
_cell.length_b   1.000
_cell.length_c   1.000
_cell.angle_alpha   90.00
_cell.angle_beta   90.00
_cell.angle_gamma   90.00
#
_symmetry.space_group_name_H-M   'P 1'
#
loop_
_entity.id
_entity.type
_entity.pdbx_description
1 polymer ?
#
loop_
_entity_poly.entity_id
_entity_poly.type
_entity_poly.pdbx_seq_one_letter_code
_entity_poly.pdbx_strand_id
1 'polypeptide(L)'
;MSGLIGGLLHQLALPAHILALLALGLLIGQQRGRLVPLAAFFAGLLAGLSALAFAVATTSAANVLLATTAVSGLLVALAHPLPAFVSAPISAIAGIALGLDSPPDAIVIAAAVAMLIGTGIGAGLTVTIVAAGTSCLGRAWQRIGVRILGSWIAASAILVLALRFVRGQVL
;
A
#
# COMPACT_ATOMS: atom_id res chain seq x y z
N MET A 1 6.08 1.57 24.62
CA MET A 1 6.79 0.84 23.55
C MET A 1 5.92 -0.19 22.84
N SER A 2 4.95 -0.80 23.52
CA SER A 2 4.03 -1.79 22.90
C SER A 2 3.18 -1.23 21.73
N GLY A 3 2.70 -0.01 21.80
CA GLY A 3 1.89 0.60 20.75
C GLY A 3 2.64 0.84 19.42
N LEU A 4 3.87 1.34 19.48
CA LEU A 4 4.71 1.55 18.28
C LEU A 4 5.05 0.22 17.59
N ILE A 5 5.45 -0.79 18.35
CA ILE A 5 5.75 -2.13 17.81
C ILE A 5 4.47 -2.77 17.24
N GLY A 6 3.35 -2.60 17.94
CA GLY A 6 2.05 -3.05 17.46
C GLY A 6 1.68 -2.44 16.12
N GLY A 7 1.84 -1.13 15.95
CA GLY A 7 1.59 -0.44 14.68
C GLY A 7 2.53 -0.89 13.55
N LEU A 8 3.82 -1.08 13.84
CA LEU A 8 4.80 -1.61 12.88
C LEU A 8 4.41 -3.02 12.39
N LEU A 9 4.04 -3.92 13.31
CA LEU A 9 3.68 -5.29 13.00
C LEU A 9 2.27 -5.42 12.40
N HIS A 10 1.38 -4.49 12.71
CA HIS A 10 0.01 -4.48 12.18
C HIS A 10 -0.03 -4.53 10.65
N GLN A 11 0.85 -3.77 9.99
CA GLN A 11 0.98 -3.76 8.52
C GLN A 11 1.37 -5.14 7.96
N LEU A 12 2.16 -5.91 8.72
CA LEU A 12 2.63 -7.24 8.33
C LEU A 12 1.64 -8.36 8.75
N ALA A 13 0.66 -8.05 9.58
CA ALA A 13 -0.37 -9.01 10.00
C ALA A 13 -1.51 -9.13 8.98
N LEU A 14 -1.77 -8.09 8.19
CA LEU A 14 -2.86 -8.05 7.22
C LEU A 14 -2.34 -8.35 5.80
N PRO A 15 -2.72 -9.50 5.18
CA PRO A 15 -2.24 -9.87 3.85
C PRO A 15 -2.54 -8.80 2.78
N ALA A 16 -3.68 -8.11 2.87
CA ALA A 16 -4.05 -7.04 1.94
C ALA A 16 -3.05 -5.86 2.00
N HIS A 17 -2.60 -5.48 3.21
CA HIS A 17 -1.62 -4.41 3.41
C HIS A 17 -0.25 -4.81 2.85
N ILE A 18 0.21 -6.04 3.11
CA ILE A 18 1.47 -6.54 2.55
C ILE A 18 1.44 -6.49 1.02
N LEU A 19 0.36 -7.01 0.40
CA LEU A 19 0.21 -7.02 -1.05
C LEU A 19 0.22 -5.60 -1.62
N ALA A 20 -0.46 -4.65 -0.96
CA ALA A 20 -0.49 -3.25 -1.37
C ALA A 20 0.89 -2.60 -1.30
N LEU A 21 1.61 -2.77 -0.19
CA LEU A 21 2.94 -2.21 0.00
C LEU A 21 3.96 -2.81 -0.96
N LEU A 22 3.89 -4.13 -1.21
CA LEU A 22 4.73 -4.81 -2.21
C LEU A 22 4.43 -4.31 -3.62
N ALA A 23 3.15 -4.30 -4.04
CA ALA A 23 2.77 -3.83 -5.36
C ALA A 23 3.26 -2.40 -5.63
N LEU A 24 3.03 -1.51 -4.65
CA LEU A 24 3.42 -0.11 -4.77
C LEU A 24 4.93 0.07 -4.77
N GLY A 25 5.65 -0.61 -3.87
CA GLY A 25 7.11 -0.57 -3.82
C GLY A 25 7.74 -1.08 -5.11
N LEU A 26 7.23 -2.20 -5.67
CA LEU A 26 7.67 -2.73 -6.97
C LEU A 26 7.38 -1.73 -8.09
N LEU A 27 6.18 -1.13 -8.12
CA LEU A 27 5.80 -0.14 -9.11
C LEU A 27 6.74 1.07 -9.08
N ILE A 28 6.93 1.67 -7.89
CA ILE A 28 7.80 2.84 -7.70
C ILE A 28 9.25 2.51 -8.06
N GLY A 29 9.74 1.32 -7.66
CA GLY A 29 11.10 0.89 -7.93
C GLY A 29 11.43 0.69 -9.42
N GLN A 30 10.42 0.39 -10.24
CA GLN A 30 10.55 0.28 -11.71
C GLN A 30 10.63 1.66 -12.40
N GLN A 31 10.20 2.75 -11.73
CA GLN A 31 10.15 4.06 -12.36
C GLN A 31 11.48 4.81 -12.27
N ARG A 32 11.85 5.54 -13.34
CA ARG A 32 13.05 6.39 -13.35
C ARG A 32 12.94 7.58 -12.38
N GLY A 33 11.74 8.16 -12.25
CA GLY A 33 11.43 9.30 -11.37
C GLY A 33 10.75 8.90 -10.08
N ARG A 34 11.33 7.98 -9.31
CA ARG A 34 10.73 7.37 -8.11
C ARG A 34 10.44 8.31 -6.93
N LEU A 35 11.08 9.47 -6.86
CA LEU A 35 10.90 10.40 -5.74
C LEU A 35 9.50 11.00 -5.67
N VAL A 36 8.92 11.36 -6.83
CA VAL A 36 7.59 11.97 -6.89
C VAL A 36 6.49 11.01 -6.42
N PRO A 37 6.36 9.77 -6.96
CA PRO A 37 5.35 8.83 -6.47
C PRO A 37 5.62 8.39 -5.03
N LEU A 38 6.88 8.31 -4.58
CA LEU A 38 7.19 8.01 -3.19
C LEU A 38 6.72 9.14 -2.26
N ALA A 39 7.01 10.39 -2.59
CA ALA A 39 6.52 11.54 -1.83
C ALA A 39 4.98 11.61 -1.82
N ALA A 40 4.35 11.32 -2.95
CA ALA A 40 2.90 11.26 -3.07
C ALA A 40 2.29 10.16 -2.18
N PHE A 41 2.93 8.99 -2.09
CA PHE A 41 2.54 7.94 -1.16
C PHE A 41 2.61 8.40 0.30
N PHE A 42 3.72 9.01 0.72
CA PHE A 42 3.85 9.52 2.10
C PHE A 42 2.84 10.61 2.41
N ALA A 43 2.61 11.56 1.50
CA ALA A 43 1.60 12.59 1.66
C ALA A 43 0.19 11.99 1.79
N GLY A 44 -0.15 11.03 0.94
CA GLY A 44 -1.42 10.30 1.01
C GLY A 44 -1.57 9.51 2.30
N LEU A 45 -0.53 8.80 2.73
CA LEU A 45 -0.52 8.04 3.97
C LEU A 45 -0.74 8.94 5.19
N LEU A 46 -0.04 10.06 5.26
CA LEU A 46 -0.23 11.04 6.32
C LEU A 46 -1.66 11.63 6.31
N ALA A 47 -2.20 11.93 5.13
CA ALA A 47 -3.58 12.40 4.99
C ALA A 47 -4.59 11.33 5.46
N GLY A 48 -4.41 10.06 5.10
CA GLY A 48 -5.27 8.96 5.55
C GLY A 48 -5.20 8.73 7.05
N LEU A 49 -4.00 8.68 7.63
CA LEU A 49 -3.80 8.53 9.07
C LEU A 49 -4.35 9.71 9.86
N SER A 50 -4.20 10.95 9.36
CA SER A 50 -4.78 12.13 10.01
C SER A 50 -6.31 12.13 9.94
N ALA A 51 -6.89 11.77 8.80
CA ALA A 51 -8.34 11.66 8.67
C ALA A 51 -8.91 10.63 9.64
N LEU A 52 -8.23 9.50 9.82
CA LEU A 52 -8.60 8.49 10.80
C LEU A 52 -8.49 9.01 12.24
N ALA A 53 -7.47 9.82 12.57
CA ALA A 53 -7.33 10.45 13.86
C ALA A 53 -8.50 11.42 14.18
N PHE A 54 -9.15 11.99 13.17
CA PHE A 54 -10.38 12.78 13.28
C PHE A 54 -11.67 11.95 13.18
N ALA A 55 -11.60 10.64 13.37
CA ALA A 55 -12.71 9.70 13.32
C ALA A 55 -13.46 9.66 11.96
N VAL A 56 -12.81 10.01 10.88
CA VAL A 56 -13.34 9.82 9.52
C VAL A 56 -13.16 8.36 9.14
N ALA A 57 -14.14 7.53 9.48
CA ALA A 57 -14.15 6.12 9.07
C ALA A 57 -14.82 5.99 7.70
N THR A 58 -14.17 5.26 6.79
CA THR A 58 -14.77 4.90 5.49
C THR A 58 -14.78 3.39 5.33
N THR A 59 -15.99 2.83 5.23
CA THR A 59 -16.19 1.38 4.98
C THR A 59 -15.63 0.92 3.63
N SER A 60 -15.34 1.85 2.73
CA SER A 60 -14.82 1.58 1.39
C SER A 60 -13.28 1.58 1.29
N ALA A 61 -12.56 1.98 2.34
CA ALA A 61 -11.08 2.12 2.30
C ALA A 61 -10.39 0.83 1.86
N ALA A 62 -10.78 -0.30 2.43
CA ALA A 62 -10.26 -1.61 2.06
C ALA A 62 -10.49 -1.99 0.59
N ASN A 63 -11.65 -1.60 0.01
CA ASN A 63 -11.94 -1.87 -1.40
C ASN A 63 -11.09 -0.99 -2.32
N VAL A 64 -10.89 0.29 -1.95
CA VAL A 64 -10.00 1.20 -2.67
C VAL A 64 -8.56 0.71 -2.58
N LEU A 65 -8.11 0.23 -1.42
CA LEU A 65 -6.78 -0.34 -1.23
C LEU A 65 -6.57 -1.56 -2.13
N LEU A 66 -7.53 -2.49 -2.18
CA LEU A 66 -7.46 -3.66 -3.05
C LEU A 66 -7.49 -3.28 -4.54
N ALA A 67 -8.32 -2.33 -4.93
CA ALA A 67 -8.37 -1.84 -6.31
C ALA A 67 -7.04 -1.19 -6.74
N THR A 68 -6.48 -0.32 -5.90
CA THR A 68 -5.16 0.30 -6.17
C THR A 68 -4.04 -0.73 -6.16
N THR A 69 -4.12 -1.77 -5.32
CA THR A 69 -3.19 -2.91 -5.32
C THR A 69 -3.26 -3.69 -6.62
N ALA A 70 -4.47 -3.99 -7.11
CA ALA A 70 -4.67 -4.69 -8.37
C ALA A 70 -4.12 -3.89 -9.56
N VAL A 71 -4.42 -2.59 -9.62
CA VAL A 71 -3.89 -1.69 -10.66
C VAL A 71 -2.36 -1.61 -10.59
N SER A 72 -1.79 -1.41 -9.40
CA SER A 72 -0.34 -1.34 -9.22
C SER A 72 0.34 -2.65 -9.63
N GLY A 73 -0.19 -3.80 -9.22
CA GLY A 73 0.32 -5.12 -9.60
C GLY A 73 0.26 -5.36 -11.10
N LEU A 74 -0.83 -4.95 -11.77
CA LEU A 74 -0.97 -5.02 -13.23
C LEU A 74 0.08 -4.15 -13.93
N LEU A 75 0.27 -2.92 -13.47
CA LEU A 75 1.28 -2.00 -14.04
C LEU A 75 2.70 -2.54 -13.85
N VAL A 76 2.99 -3.19 -12.71
CA VAL A 76 4.26 -3.90 -12.48
C VAL A 76 4.45 -5.03 -13.49
N ALA A 77 3.40 -5.83 -13.73
CA ALA A 77 3.46 -6.94 -14.69
C ALA A 77 3.69 -6.47 -16.13
N LEU A 78 3.08 -5.34 -16.51
CA LEU A 78 3.29 -4.71 -17.82
C LEU A 78 4.70 -4.13 -17.96
N ALA A 79 5.37 -3.79 -16.84
CA ALA A 79 6.71 -3.22 -16.79
C ALA A 79 6.89 -1.98 -17.70
N HIS A 80 5.82 -1.19 -17.83
CA HIS A 80 5.83 0.01 -18.68
C HIS A 80 6.32 1.23 -17.89
N PRO A 81 7.22 2.05 -18.43
CA PRO A 81 7.61 3.30 -17.78
C PRO A 81 6.42 4.26 -17.72
N LEU A 82 6.01 4.63 -16.52
CA LEU A 82 4.90 5.54 -16.31
C LEU A 82 5.41 6.96 -16.08
N PRO A 83 4.75 7.96 -16.66
CA PRO A 83 5.03 9.35 -16.31
C PRO A 83 4.60 9.64 -14.85
N ALA A 84 5.28 10.60 -14.21
CA ALA A 84 5.04 10.92 -12.81
C ALA A 84 3.59 11.34 -12.52
N PHE A 85 2.92 11.98 -13.49
CA PHE A 85 1.51 12.41 -13.34
C PHE A 85 0.51 11.24 -13.27
N VAL A 86 0.92 10.01 -13.65
CA VAL A 86 0.11 8.79 -13.51
C VAL A 86 0.49 8.03 -12.24
N SER A 87 1.79 7.86 -12.00
CA SER A 87 2.27 7.07 -10.86
C SER A 87 2.05 7.77 -9.51
N ALA A 88 2.12 9.11 -9.46
CA ALA A 88 1.92 9.87 -8.23
C ALA A 88 0.48 9.78 -7.67
N PRO A 89 -0.59 10.01 -8.46
CA PRO A 89 -1.96 9.86 -7.94
C PRO A 89 -2.26 8.42 -7.51
N ILE A 90 -1.78 7.40 -8.22
CA ILE A 90 -1.96 6.00 -7.80
C ILE A 90 -1.31 5.79 -6.42
N SER A 91 -0.09 6.31 -6.23
CA SER A 91 0.63 6.20 -4.96
C SER A 91 -0.06 6.98 -3.84
N ALA A 92 -0.58 8.18 -4.12
CA ALA A 92 -1.31 8.98 -3.14
C ALA A 92 -2.61 8.30 -2.70
N ILE A 93 -3.41 7.78 -3.65
CA ILE A 93 -4.66 7.07 -3.36
C ILE A 93 -4.37 5.81 -2.54
N ALA A 94 -3.35 5.04 -2.90
CA ALA A 94 -2.94 3.86 -2.14
C ALA A 94 -2.51 4.22 -0.71
N GLY A 95 -1.77 5.33 -0.53
CA GLY A 95 -1.38 5.84 0.78
C GLY A 95 -2.58 6.25 1.63
N ILE A 96 -3.52 7.02 1.06
CA ILE A 96 -4.75 7.43 1.74
C ILE A 96 -5.57 6.20 2.16
N ALA A 97 -5.79 5.27 1.23
CA ALA A 97 -6.57 4.07 1.48
C ALA A 97 -5.94 3.21 2.58
N LEU A 98 -4.61 3.04 2.56
CA LEU A 98 -3.87 2.30 3.58
C LEU A 98 -3.98 2.98 4.95
N GLY A 99 -3.84 4.30 5.00
CA GLY A 99 -4.00 5.07 6.24
C GLY A 99 -5.39 4.92 6.84
N LEU A 100 -6.44 5.01 6.03
CA LEU A 100 -7.83 4.86 6.44
C LEU A 100 -8.19 3.41 6.84
N ASP A 101 -7.54 2.41 6.25
CA ASP A 101 -7.78 0.98 6.53
C ASP A 101 -6.94 0.46 7.72
N SER A 102 -6.34 1.36 8.49
CA SER A 102 -5.47 1.03 9.63
C SER A 102 -6.00 1.61 10.95
N PRO A 103 -7.23 1.28 11.38
CA PRO A 103 -7.76 1.78 12.65
C PRO A 103 -6.93 1.26 13.83
N PRO A 104 -6.60 2.11 14.82
CA PRO A 104 -5.86 1.68 15.99
C PRO A 104 -6.76 0.89 16.94
N ASP A 105 -6.33 -0.31 17.34
CA ASP A 105 -7.02 -1.15 18.34
C ASP A 105 -6.69 -0.72 19.78
N ALA A 106 -6.65 0.58 20.05
CA ALA A 106 -6.26 1.12 21.35
C ALA A 106 -7.33 2.03 21.94
N ILE A 107 -7.73 1.76 23.19
CA ILE A 107 -8.71 2.56 23.94
C ILE A 107 -8.09 3.87 24.44
N VAL A 108 -6.77 3.88 24.69
CA VAL A 108 -6.05 5.05 25.21
C VAL A 108 -5.50 5.88 24.04
N ILE A 109 -5.82 7.17 24.00
CA ILE A 109 -5.42 8.09 22.93
C ILE A 109 -3.90 8.07 22.67
N ALA A 110 -3.08 8.09 23.71
CA ALA A 110 -1.62 8.04 23.57
C ALA A 110 -1.15 6.74 22.90
N ALA A 111 -1.77 5.60 23.19
CA ALA A 111 -1.47 4.32 22.56
C ALA A 111 -1.95 4.30 21.09
N ALA A 112 -3.12 4.87 20.81
CA ALA A 112 -3.65 5.00 19.46
C ALA A 112 -2.71 5.84 18.57
N VAL A 113 -2.27 7.00 19.05
CA VAL A 113 -1.30 7.86 18.34
C VAL A 113 0.02 7.11 18.11
N ALA A 114 0.55 6.41 19.12
CA ALA A 114 1.76 5.62 18.96
C ALA A 114 1.60 4.50 17.91
N MET A 115 0.42 3.85 17.84
CA MET A 115 0.11 2.86 16.80
C MET A 115 0.07 3.49 15.40
N LEU A 116 -0.60 4.63 15.23
CA LEU A 116 -0.65 5.33 13.93
C LEU A 116 0.74 5.74 13.44
N ILE A 117 1.59 6.24 14.35
CA ILE A 117 3.00 6.56 14.02
C ILE A 117 3.74 5.28 13.61
N GLY A 118 3.59 4.19 14.37
CA GLY A 118 4.20 2.91 14.05
C GLY A 118 3.77 2.37 12.69
N THR A 119 2.47 2.45 12.39
CA THR A 119 1.89 2.10 11.09
C THR A 119 2.49 2.92 9.95
N GLY A 120 2.58 4.24 10.12
CA GLY A 120 3.19 5.14 9.13
C GLY A 120 4.65 4.82 8.85
N ILE A 121 5.44 4.59 9.90
CA ILE A 121 6.85 4.20 9.79
C ILE A 121 6.97 2.83 9.12
N GLY A 122 6.19 1.84 9.54
CA GLY A 122 6.23 0.48 8.98
C GLY A 122 5.89 0.44 7.50
N ALA A 123 4.79 1.09 7.11
CA ALA A 123 4.38 1.18 5.72
C ALA A 123 5.41 1.93 4.87
N GLY A 124 5.90 3.08 5.35
CA GLY A 124 6.90 3.88 4.67
C GLY A 124 8.23 3.15 4.47
N LEU A 125 8.73 2.48 5.50
CA LEU A 125 9.94 1.67 5.41
C LEU A 125 9.77 0.53 4.41
N THR A 126 8.66 -0.20 4.48
CA THR A 126 8.39 -1.34 3.59
C THR A 126 8.39 -0.89 2.12
N VAL A 127 7.62 0.14 1.78
CA VAL A 127 7.58 0.66 0.40
C VAL A 127 8.95 1.15 -0.06
N THR A 128 9.67 1.86 0.81
CA THR A 128 11.00 2.41 0.46
C THR A 128 12.02 1.29 0.24
N ILE A 129 12.06 0.28 1.10
CA ILE A 129 12.98 -0.86 0.97
C ILE A 129 12.66 -1.66 -0.30
N VAL A 130 11.38 -1.94 -0.55
CA VAL A 130 10.98 -2.68 -1.75
C VAL A 130 11.29 -1.87 -3.02
N ALA A 131 11.02 -0.56 -3.02
CA ALA A 131 11.34 0.31 -4.16
C ALA A 131 12.84 0.41 -4.41
N ALA A 132 13.64 0.56 -3.34
CA ALA A 132 15.10 0.58 -3.45
C ALA A 132 15.63 -0.76 -3.96
N GLY A 133 15.19 -1.89 -3.40
CA GLY A 133 15.55 -3.23 -3.85
C GLY A 133 15.21 -3.45 -5.32
N THR A 134 13.99 -3.11 -5.72
CA THR A 134 13.55 -3.25 -7.12
C THR A 134 14.38 -2.40 -8.07
N SER A 135 14.77 -1.20 -7.68
CA SER A 135 15.60 -0.32 -8.52
C SER A 135 17.04 -0.83 -8.74
N CYS A 136 17.52 -1.70 -7.86
CA CYS A 136 18.83 -2.35 -7.98
C CYS A 136 18.82 -3.58 -8.90
N LEU A 137 17.64 -4.05 -9.33
CA LEU A 137 17.51 -5.24 -10.16
C LEU A 137 17.89 -4.92 -11.62
N GLY A 138 19.12 -5.28 -12.01
CA GLY A 138 19.65 -5.00 -13.35
C GLY A 138 19.51 -6.18 -14.33
N ARG A 139 19.44 -7.43 -13.85
CA ARG A 139 19.45 -8.64 -14.68
C ARG A 139 18.09 -8.93 -15.31
N ALA A 140 18.10 -9.44 -16.55
CA ALA A 140 16.85 -9.74 -17.29
C ALA A 140 15.94 -10.71 -16.53
N TRP A 141 16.48 -11.78 -15.94
CA TRP A 141 15.69 -12.76 -15.19
C TRP A 141 15.04 -12.17 -13.92
N GLN A 142 15.72 -11.20 -13.25
CA GLN A 142 15.18 -10.50 -12.10
C GLN A 142 13.95 -9.66 -12.48
N ARG A 143 14.02 -8.97 -13.63
CA ARG A 143 12.89 -8.19 -14.16
C ARG A 143 11.69 -9.09 -14.50
N ILE A 144 11.95 -10.30 -15.03
CA ILE A 144 10.90 -11.29 -15.26
C ILE A 144 10.27 -11.71 -13.92
N GLY A 145 11.08 -11.99 -12.90
CA GLY A 145 10.58 -12.31 -11.55
C GLY A 145 9.69 -11.22 -10.96
N VAL A 146 10.07 -9.94 -11.09
CA VAL A 146 9.25 -8.81 -10.64
C VAL A 146 7.90 -8.76 -11.38
N ARG A 147 7.88 -9.00 -12.68
CA ARG A 147 6.65 -9.04 -13.49
C ARG A 147 5.72 -10.19 -13.07
N ILE A 148 6.29 -11.36 -12.80
CA ILE A 148 5.52 -12.51 -12.29
C ILE A 148 4.91 -12.17 -10.93
N LEU A 149 5.69 -11.60 -10.00
CA LEU A 149 5.17 -11.16 -8.71
C LEU A 149 4.05 -10.13 -8.87
N GLY A 150 4.21 -9.16 -9.77
CA GLY A 150 3.17 -8.17 -10.07
C GLY A 150 1.87 -8.81 -10.54
N SER A 151 1.94 -9.79 -11.44
CA SER A 151 0.74 -10.49 -11.94
C SER A 151 0.05 -11.31 -10.84
N TRP A 152 0.80 -11.94 -9.94
CA TRP A 152 0.24 -12.69 -8.81
C TRP A 152 -0.43 -11.77 -7.80
N ILE A 153 0.19 -10.64 -7.48
CA ILE A 153 -0.40 -9.62 -6.59
C ILE A 153 -1.70 -9.09 -7.20
N ALA A 154 -1.70 -8.76 -8.50
CA ALA A 154 -2.90 -8.29 -9.19
C ALA A 154 -4.03 -9.33 -9.15
N ALA A 155 -3.73 -10.59 -9.48
CA ALA A 155 -4.71 -11.68 -9.46
C ALA A 155 -5.29 -11.89 -8.05
N SER A 156 -4.43 -11.91 -7.02
CA SER A 156 -4.86 -12.07 -5.63
C SER A 156 -5.75 -10.92 -5.17
N ALA A 157 -5.38 -9.67 -5.49
CA ALA A 157 -6.16 -8.49 -5.13
C ALA A 157 -7.52 -8.46 -5.83
N ILE A 158 -7.57 -8.81 -7.12
CA ILE A 158 -8.83 -8.91 -7.90
C ILE A 158 -9.73 -10.01 -7.32
N LEU A 159 -9.17 -11.19 -6.99
CA LEU A 159 -9.92 -12.29 -6.40
C LEU A 159 -10.57 -11.89 -5.07
N VAL A 160 -9.79 -11.28 -4.18
CA VAL A 160 -10.30 -10.82 -2.86
C VAL A 160 -11.36 -9.74 -3.04
N LEU A 161 -11.15 -8.80 -3.96
CA LEU A 161 -12.09 -7.74 -4.27
C LEU A 161 -13.42 -8.32 -4.81
N ALA A 162 -13.35 -9.27 -5.75
CA ALA A 162 -14.52 -9.95 -6.30
C ALA A 162 -15.32 -10.69 -5.21
N LEU A 163 -14.63 -11.41 -4.30
CA LEU A 163 -15.27 -12.10 -3.19
C LEU A 163 -15.98 -11.15 -2.23
N ARG A 164 -15.42 -9.96 -1.99
CA ARG A 164 -16.06 -8.92 -1.16
C ARG A 164 -17.34 -8.41 -1.79
N PHE A 165 -17.36 -8.17 -3.11
CA PHE A 165 -18.57 -7.75 -3.82
C PHE A 165 -19.67 -8.80 -3.80
N VAL A 166 -19.34 -10.07 -4.00
CA VAL A 166 -20.33 -11.17 -3.93
C VAL A 166 -20.93 -11.25 -2.54
N ARG A 167 -20.11 -11.18 -1.48
CA ARG A 167 -20.62 -11.24 -0.09
C ARG A 167 -21.47 -10.03 0.29
N GLY A 168 -21.16 -8.85 -0.22
CA GLY A 168 -21.94 -7.62 0.04
C GLY A 168 -23.29 -7.59 -0.67
N GLN A 169 -23.57 -8.50 -1.62
CA GLN A 169 -24.86 -8.62 -2.30
C GLN A 169 -25.78 -9.69 -1.66
N VAL A 170 -25.25 -10.48 -0.73
CA VAL A 170 -26.00 -11.61 -0.10
C VAL A 170 -26.54 -11.21 1.30
N LEU A 171 -26.18 -10.03 1.79
CA LEU A 171 -26.65 -9.44 3.07
C LEU A 171 -27.60 -8.29 2.80
#